data_ed14549857096c64d5f8d88205c11b87
#
_entry.id   ed14549857096c64d5f8d88205c11b87
#
_cell.length_a   1.000
_cell.length_b   1.000
_cell.length_c   1.000
_cell.angle_alpha   90.00
_cell.angle_beta   90.00
_cell.angle_gamma   90.00
#
_symmetry.space_group_name_H-M   'P 1'
#
loop_
_entity.id
_entity.type
_entity.pdbx_description
1 polymer ?
#
loop_
_entity_poly.entity_id
_entity_poly.type
_entity_poly.pdbx_seq_one_letter_code
_entity_poly.pdbx_strand_id
1 'polypeptide(L)'
;MRPKSLFLTNISQLLTLTSNDSGPRRAAQLDELGVIEEAAVLCVGGKIVSIGTTKDALRDPWLKKNRKKIVEIDCAGKVVIPGFVDSHTHPVFVGPRLMDFEKRIEGASYEDIAAAGGGIRSSLEGVRRAGKSALAAKVSSVLEDMAGFGTTTVEAKSGYGLTVESELKSLEAIRLAASRWPGTVVPTLLGAHVVPKEFQGRSQNYVEIVCREMIPAAARRKLARFVDVFCDKGAFTAAETEQIFEAARQHGLQVRAHMGQLSETRLAPFLRFHPAAFDHMDHVHDDDVAALAKGNTVATLVPGANYFLGLKEYPPARKLIDSGVPVALATDYNPGTSPTISMPMAMSLACTQMKMSPVEAIAAATINGAWALRVADRKGSIEPGKDADLAVFDVDDYREIPYWFGANRCAMTVLNGVISSAH
;
A
#
# COMPACT_ATOMS: atom_id res chain seq x y z
N MET A 1 15.68 5.37 15.90
CA MET A 1 17.16 5.34 15.60
C MET A 1 17.49 6.56 14.74
N ARG A 2 18.74 7.05 14.77
CA ARG A 2 19.16 8.12 13.87
C ARG A 2 19.61 7.51 12.53
N PRO A 3 19.27 8.12 11.38
CA PRO A 3 19.72 7.63 10.08
C PRO A 3 21.26 7.67 10.01
N LYS A 4 21.86 6.59 9.53
CA LYS A 4 23.29 6.48 9.32
C LYS A 4 23.64 6.96 7.92
N SER A 5 24.90 7.32 7.69
CA SER A 5 25.41 7.41 6.33
C SER A 5 25.71 5.99 5.86
N LEU A 6 25.12 5.60 4.73
CA LEU A 6 25.23 4.26 4.15
C LEU A 6 25.85 4.36 2.75
N PHE A 7 26.70 3.41 2.43
CA PHE A 7 27.26 3.26 1.08
C PHE A 7 27.08 1.80 0.64
N LEU A 8 26.06 1.55 -0.17
CA LEU A 8 25.85 0.25 -0.80
C LEU A 8 26.73 0.19 -2.05
N THR A 9 27.53 -0.86 -2.19
CA THR A 9 28.53 -1.05 -3.27
C THR A 9 28.32 -2.38 -3.96
N ASN A 10 28.91 -2.54 -5.13
CA ASN A 10 28.91 -3.78 -5.92
C ASN A 10 27.51 -4.36 -6.15
N ILE A 11 26.53 -3.48 -6.26
CA ILE A 11 25.13 -3.91 -6.51
C ILE A 11 25.08 -4.51 -7.91
N SER A 12 24.71 -5.80 -8.01
CA SER A 12 24.66 -6.50 -9.31
C SER A 12 23.64 -5.87 -10.24
N GLN A 13 22.42 -5.59 -9.75
CA GLN A 13 21.39 -4.84 -10.46
C GLN A 13 20.75 -3.82 -9.52
N LEU A 14 20.89 -2.55 -9.82
CA LEU A 14 20.18 -1.45 -9.17
C LEU A 14 19.04 -0.99 -10.07
N LEU A 15 17.80 -1.14 -9.61
CA LEU A 15 16.62 -0.61 -10.29
C LEU A 15 16.29 0.76 -9.72
N THR A 16 16.48 1.80 -10.51
CA THR A 16 16.29 3.17 -10.02
C THR A 16 14.85 3.65 -10.10
N LEU A 17 14.11 3.20 -11.09
CA LEU A 17 12.76 3.68 -11.42
C LEU A 17 12.68 5.22 -11.56
N THR A 18 13.78 5.87 -11.91
CA THR A 18 13.80 7.31 -12.20
C THR A 18 12.86 7.63 -13.34
N SER A 19 12.16 8.75 -13.26
CA SER A 19 11.30 9.24 -14.33
C SER A 19 11.38 10.74 -14.42
N ASN A 20 11.38 11.26 -15.65
CA ASN A 20 11.25 12.70 -15.93
C ASN A 20 9.78 13.15 -15.98
N ASP A 21 8.84 12.22 -15.87
CA ASP A 21 7.42 12.49 -15.97
C ASP A 21 6.81 12.93 -14.64
N SER A 22 5.88 13.86 -14.70
CA SER A 22 5.19 14.43 -13.54
C SER A 22 3.93 13.65 -13.13
N GLY A 23 3.78 12.40 -13.55
CA GLY A 23 2.61 11.55 -13.31
C GLY A 23 2.94 10.10 -12.95
N PRO A 24 1.92 9.29 -12.61
CA PRO A 24 2.10 7.86 -12.43
C PRO A 24 2.44 7.19 -13.77
N ARG A 25 3.23 6.14 -13.74
CA ARG A 25 3.63 5.38 -14.92
C ARG A 25 2.47 4.63 -15.54
N ARG A 26 2.46 4.57 -16.88
CA ARG A 26 1.38 3.99 -17.67
C ARG A 26 1.93 3.20 -18.84
N ALA A 27 1.22 2.17 -19.26
CA ALA A 27 1.56 1.38 -20.45
C ALA A 27 3.08 1.13 -20.54
N ALA A 28 3.74 1.46 -21.64
CA ALA A 28 5.17 1.24 -21.84
C ALA A 28 6.09 1.94 -20.82
N GLN A 29 5.65 2.97 -20.12
CA GLN A 29 6.46 3.59 -19.05
C GLN A 29 6.69 2.64 -17.87
N LEU A 30 5.84 1.63 -17.67
CA LEU A 30 6.03 0.62 -16.64
C LEU A 30 7.28 -0.23 -16.90
N ASP A 31 7.76 -0.33 -18.15
CA ASP A 31 8.94 -1.11 -18.51
C ASP A 31 10.26 -0.38 -18.23
N GLU A 32 10.22 0.90 -17.86
CA GLU A 32 11.39 1.73 -17.63
C GLU A 32 11.94 1.57 -16.20
N LEU A 33 12.67 0.49 -15.91
CA LEU A 33 13.25 0.26 -14.58
C LEU A 33 14.49 1.09 -14.27
N GLY A 34 15.21 1.61 -15.27
CA GLY A 34 16.46 2.35 -15.09
C GLY A 34 17.53 1.50 -14.41
N VAL A 35 17.81 0.31 -14.96
CA VAL A 35 18.77 -0.66 -14.39
C VAL A 35 20.18 -0.16 -14.55
N ILE A 36 20.97 -0.19 -13.47
CA ILE A 36 22.41 0.08 -13.45
C ILE A 36 23.10 -1.16 -12.89
N GLU A 37 24.04 -1.72 -13.66
CA GLU A 37 24.86 -2.85 -13.22
C GLU A 37 26.11 -2.37 -12.48
N GLU A 38 26.69 -3.22 -11.62
CA GLU A 38 27.86 -2.87 -10.77
C GLU A 38 27.67 -1.54 -10.04
N ALA A 39 26.48 -1.31 -9.57
CA ALA A 39 26.04 -0.01 -9.07
C ALA A 39 26.43 0.25 -7.62
N ALA A 40 26.34 1.52 -7.26
CA ALA A 40 26.44 1.97 -5.88
C ALA A 40 25.40 3.05 -5.57
N VAL A 41 24.98 3.10 -4.29
CA VAL A 41 24.08 4.11 -3.74
C VAL A 41 24.69 4.70 -2.49
N LEU A 42 24.83 6.03 -2.45
CA LEU A 42 25.26 6.76 -1.26
C LEU A 42 24.05 7.44 -0.60
N CYS A 43 23.84 7.14 0.68
CA CYS A 43 22.79 7.74 1.49
C CYS A 43 23.41 8.50 2.67
N VAL A 44 22.91 9.73 2.92
CA VAL A 44 23.37 10.58 4.03
C VAL A 44 22.17 11.22 4.71
N GLY A 45 22.08 11.10 6.02
CA GLY A 45 21.01 11.73 6.80
C GLY A 45 19.58 11.28 6.42
N GLY A 46 19.46 10.04 5.96
CA GLY A 46 18.16 9.48 5.53
C GLY A 46 17.76 9.83 4.10
N LYS A 47 18.64 10.45 3.33
CA LYS A 47 18.41 10.82 1.92
C LYS A 47 19.41 10.13 0.99
N ILE A 48 18.95 9.82 -0.21
CA ILE A 48 19.82 9.39 -1.31
C ILE A 48 20.58 10.63 -1.80
N VAL A 49 21.91 10.53 -1.88
CA VAL A 49 22.79 11.64 -2.27
C VAL A 49 23.34 11.43 -3.67
N SER A 50 23.75 10.21 -3.97
CA SER A 50 24.24 9.86 -5.31
C SER A 50 23.96 8.40 -5.66
N ILE A 51 23.84 8.14 -6.95
CA ILE A 51 23.69 6.83 -7.59
C ILE A 51 24.62 6.78 -8.79
N GLY A 52 25.09 5.60 -9.13
CA GLY A 52 25.94 5.39 -10.32
C GLY A 52 26.68 4.06 -10.22
N THR A 53 27.76 3.90 -11.01
CA THR A 53 28.60 2.70 -10.87
C THR A 53 29.46 2.77 -9.61
N THR A 54 29.78 1.62 -9.02
CA THR A 54 30.69 1.53 -7.86
C THR A 54 32.04 2.19 -8.18
N LYS A 55 32.54 1.99 -9.40
CA LYS A 55 33.82 2.56 -9.86
C LYS A 55 33.81 4.10 -9.83
N ASP A 56 32.73 4.73 -10.26
CA ASP A 56 32.60 6.18 -10.28
C ASP A 56 32.35 6.74 -8.88
N ALA A 57 31.51 6.09 -8.09
CA ALA A 57 31.27 6.48 -6.71
C ALA A 57 32.53 6.47 -5.86
N LEU A 58 33.40 5.49 -6.01
CA LEU A 58 34.71 5.41 -5.31
C LEU A 58 35.68 6.53 -5.67
N ARG A 59 35.48 7.27 -6.76
CA ARG A 59 36.26 8.45 -7.14
C ARG A 59 35.79 9.73 -6.46
N ASP A 60 34.56 9.74 -5.89
CA ASP A 60 33.98 10.91 -5.27
C ASP A 60 34.84 11.43 -4.11
N PRO A 61 35.28 12.72 -4.12
CA PRO A 61 36.14 13.28 -3.09
C PRO A 61 35.49 13.34 -1.71
N TRP A 62 34.19 13.59 -1.65
CA TRP A 62 33.46 13.64 -0.40
C TRP A 62 33.37 12.24 0.25
N LEU A 63 33.09 11.22 -0.56
CA LEU A 63 33.10 9.84 -0.11
C LEU A 63 34.45 9.43 0.45
N LYS A 64 35.57 9.71 -0.28
CA LYS A 64 36.91 9.43 0.18
C LYS A 64 37.23 10.07 1.54
N LYS A 65 36.85 11.35 1.72
CA LYS A 65 37.05 12.09 2.97
C LYS A 65 36.24 11.57 4.14
N ASN A 66 35.02 11.07 3.89
CA ASN A 66 34.08 10.70 4.92
C ASN A 66 33.94 9.18 5.13
N ARG A 67 34.62 8.34 4.35
CA ARG A 67 34.44 6.86 4.31
C ARG A 67 34.46 6.19 5.68
N LYS A 68 35.34 6.65 6.59
CA LYS A 68 35.43 6.10 7.96
C LYS A 68 34.19 6.35 8.83
N LYS A 69 33.28 7.26 8.42
CA LYS A 69 32.04 7.60 9.13
C LYS A 69 30.80 6.97 8.49
N ILE A 70 30.98 6.22 7.41
CA ILE A 70 29.92 5.63 6.60
C ILE A 70 29.90 4.13 6.85
N VAL A 71 28.72 3.56 6.99
CA VAL A 71 28.52 2.10 6.98
C VAL A 71 28.55 1.64 5.53
N GLU A 72 29.57 0.92 5.16
CA GLU A 72 29.71 0.32 3.83
C GLU A 72 29.06 -1.07 3.84
N ILE A 73 28.28 -1.34 2.82
CA ILE A 73 27.52 -2.59 2.65
C ILE A 73 27.84 -3.14 1.27
N ASP A 74 28.46 -4.32 1.23
CA ASP A 74 28.71 -5.04 -0.01
C ASP A 74 27.44 -5.76 -0.47
N CYS A 75 26.97 -5.41 -1.66
CA CYS A 75 25.79 -5.97 -2.30
C CYS A 75 26.14 -6.83 -3.53
N ALA A 76 27.36 -7.41 -3.59
CA ALA A 76 27.74 -8.33 -4.64
C ALA A 76 26.75 -9.53 -4.70
N GLY A 77 26.32 -9.90 -5.91
CA GLY A 77 25.32 -10.94 -6.12
C GLY A 77 23.91 -10.56 -5.65
N LYS A 78 23.59 -9.25 -5.51
CA LYS A 78 22.28 -8.81 -5.00
C LYS A 78 21.63 -7.79 -5.93
N VAL A 79 20.30 -7.82 -5.90
CA VAL A 79 19.45 -6.83 -6.56
C VAL A 79 18.99 -5.81 -5.53
N VAL A 80 19.07 -4.53 -5.86
CA VAL A 80 18.56 -3.43 -5.03
C VAL A 80 17.48 -2.67 -5.79
N ILE A 81 16.34 -2.50 -5.16
CA ILE A 81 15.19 -1.76 -5.68
C ILE A 81 14.74 -0.69 -4.70
N PRO A 82 13.91 0.30 -5.10
CA PRO A 82 13.21 1.14 -4.14
C PRO A 82 12.42 0.25 -3.18
N GLY A 83 12.37 0.61 -1.91
CA GLY A 83 11.51 -0.11 -0.98
C GLY A 83 10.05 -0.11 -1.46
N PHE A 84 9.36 -1.22 -1.28
CA PHE A 84 7.95 -1.33 -1.69
C PHE A 84 7.07 -0.31 -1.00
N VAL A 85 6.07 0.14 -1.72
CA VAL A 85 5.01 1.01 -1.24
C VAL A 85 3.70 0.24 -1.25
N ASP A 86 3.30 -0.25 -0.08
CA ASP A 86 2.04 -0.95 0.08
C ASP A 86 0.91 0.06 0.27
N SER A 87 0.19 0.30 -0.82
CA SER A 87 -0.76 1.41 -0.91
C SER A 87 -2.17 1.07 -0.43
N HIS A 88 -2.39 -0.13 0.13
CA HIS A 88 -3.71 -0.53 0.63
C HIS A 88 -3.58 -1.61 1.72
N THR A 89 -3.79 -1.23 3.00
CA THR A 89 -3.76 -2.18 4.12
C THR A 89 -4.72 -1.79 5.25
N HIS A 90 -5.16 -2.79 6.03
CA HIS A 90 -6.03 -2.65 7.19
C HIS A 90 -5.38 -3.22 8.47
N PRO A 91 -4.27 -2.66 8.95
CA PRO A 91 -3.46 -3.29 10.00
C PRO A 91 -4.06 -3.19 11.40
N VAL A 92 -5.15 -2.43 11.59
CA VAL A 92 -5.78 -2.20 12.89
C VAL A 92 -6.86 -3.23 13.17
N PHE A 93 -6.46 -4.41 13.60
CA PHE A 93 -7.38 -5.46 14.07
C PHE A 93 -6.74 -6.23 15.23
N VAL A 94 -7.54 -7.01 15.99
CA VAL A 94 -7.06 -7.70 17.19
C VAL A 94 -6.60 -9.12 16.91
N GLY A 95 -7.31 -9.88 16.09
CA GLY A 95 -7.00 -11.28 15.83
C GLY A 95 -7.44 -11.76 14.45
N PRO A 96 -6.95 -12.95 14.03
CA PRO A 96 -7.36 -13.56 12.78
C PRO A 96 -8.82 -14.03 12.82
N ARG A 97 -9.43 -14.17 11.65
CA ARG A 97 -10.80 -14.67 11.50
C ARG A 97 -10.80 -16.18 11.15
N LEU A 98 -10.30 -17.00 12.07
CA LEU A 98 -10.10 -18.43 11.83
C LEU A 98 -11.43 -19.15 11.55
N MET A 99 -12.51 -18.81 12.25
CA MET A 99 -13.85 -19.38 12.02
C MET A 99 -14.39 -19.04 10.63
N ASP A 100 -14.13 -17.83 10.13
CA ASP A 100 -14.52 -17.44 8.77
C ASP A 100 -13.71 -18.25 7.74
N PHE A 101 -12.44 -18.49 8.02
CA PHE A 101 -11.55 -19.27 7.18
C PHE A 101 -12.01 -20.74 7.09
N GLU A 102 -12.30 -21.39 8.23
CA GLU A 102 -12.82 -22.76 8.28
C GLU A 102 -14.13 -22.91 7.51
N LYS A 103 -15.10 -22.03 7.78
CA LYS A 103 -16.39 -22.05 7.07
C LYS A 103 -16.24 -21.89 5.54
N ARG A 104 -15.29 -21.07 5.11
CA ARG A 104 -15.01 -20.90 3.68
C ARG A 104 -14.46 -22.17 3.05
N ILE A 105 -13.56 -22.88 3.75
CA ILE A 105 -13.04 -24.19 3.29
C ILE A 105 -14.17 -25.21 3.18
N GLU A 106 -15.18 -25.14 4.08
CA GLU A 106 -16.38 -25.98 4.05
C GLU A 106 -17.37 -25.58 2.94
N GLY A 107 -17.09 -24.50 2.19
CA GLY A 107 -17.88 -24.07 1.04
C GLY A 107 -18.93 -22.99 1.33
N ALA A 108 -18.93 -22.39 2.53
CA ALA A 108 -19.80 -21.27 2.83
C ALA A 108 -19.44 -20.03 2.01
N SER A 109 -20.45 -19.35 1.47
CA SER A 109 -20.27 -18.08 0.78
C SER A 109 -19.89 -16.95 1.75
N TYR A 110 -19.38 -15.84 1.20
CA TYR A 110 -19.14 -14.63 1.99
C TYR A 110 -20.41 -14.13 2.68
N GLU A 111 -21.55 -14.23 2.00
CA GLU A 111 -22.88 -13.85 2.51
C GLU A 111 -23.33 -14.75 3.67
N ASP A 112 -23.11 -16.08 3.57
CA ASP A 112 -23.43 -17.04 4.64
C ASP A 112 -22.59 -16.78 5.91
N ILE A 113 -21.29 -16.50 5.72
CA ILE A 113 -20.37 -16.17 6.82
C ILE A 113 -20.82 -14.88 7.50
N ALA A 114 -21.17 -13.85 6.74
CA ALA A 114 -21.65 -12.57 7.27
C ALA A 114 -22.99 -12.71 8.00
N ALA A 115 -23.93 -13.51 7.47
CA ALA A 115 -25.21 -13.81 8.11
C ALA A 115 -25.04 -14.55 9.45
N ALA A 116 -24.03 -15.42 9.55
CA ALA A 116 -23.67 -16.14 10.78
C ALA A 116 -22.91 -15.29 11.82
N GLY A 117 -22.76 -13.98 11.57
CA GLY A 117 -22.06 -13.04 12.48
C GLY A 117 -20.54 -12.95 12.28
N GLY A 118 -20.01 -13.58 11.24
CA GLY A 118 -18.62 -13.45 10.78
C GLY A 118 -18.37 -12.20 9.93
N GLY A 119 -17.33 -12.23 9.12
CA GLY A 119 -16.94 -11.12 8.25
C GLY A 119 -16.38 -9.91 9.02
N ILE A 120 -16.52 -8.72 8.46
CA ILE A 120 -16.00 -7.47 9.04
C ILE A 120 -16.53 -7.25 10.47
N ARG A 121 -17.78 -7.63 10.72
CA ARG A 121 -18.44 -7.44 12.02
C ARG A 121 -17.77 -8.20 13.17
N SER A 122 -17.19 -9.36 12.91
CA SER A 122 -16.48 -10.13 13.94
C SER A 122 -15.22 -9.42 14.48
N SER A 123 -14.62 -8.54 13.68
CA SER A 123 -13.45 -7.75 14.09
C SER A 123 -13.83 -6.50 14.89
N LEU A 124 -15.07 -5.98 14.78
CA LEU A 124 -15.46 -4.71 15.39
C LEU A 124 -15.35 -4.73 16.90
N GLU A 125 -15.85 -5.78 17.54
CA GLU A 125 -15.86 -5.86 19.00
C GLU A 125 -14.46 -5.89 19.59
N GLY A 126 -13.54 -6.61 18.95
CA GLY A 126 -12.14 -6.65 19.34
C GLY A 126 -11.49 -5.27 19.32
N VAL A 127 -11.67 -4.52 18.25
CA VAL A 127 -11.10 -3.17 18.12
C VAL A 127 -11.79 -2.17 19.06
N ARG A 128 -13.11 -2.26 19.24
CA ARG A 128 -13.86 -1.40 20.17
C ARG A 128 -13.38 -1.57 21.61
N ARG A 129 -13.13 -2.82 22.07
CA ARG A 129 -12.65 -3.14 23.42
C ARG A 129 -11.17 -2.88 23.62
N ALA A 130 -10.34 -3.05 22.61
CA ALA A 130 -8.91 -2.91 22.74
C ALA A 130 -8.50 -1.48 23.07
N GLY A 131 -7.53 -1.32 23.97
CA GLY A 131 -6.90 -0.04 24.26
C GLY A 131 -5.98 0.44 23.14
N LYS A 132 -5.82 1.73 23.00
CA LYS A 132 -4.96 2.37 22.00
C LYS A 132 -3.54 1.80 21.95
N SER A 133 -2.92 1.57 23.11
CA SER A 133 -1.55 1.02 23.18
C SER A 133 -1.45 -0.41 22.66
N ALA A 134 -2.47 -1.24 22.88
CA ALA A 134 -2.52 -2.60 22.35
C ALA A 134 -2.67 -2.61 20.84
N LEU A 135 -3.57 -1.76 20.29
CA LEU A 135 -3.72 -1.58 18.85
C LEU A 135 -2.42 -1.05 18.22
N ALA A 136 -1.77 -0.07 18.85
CA ALA A 136 -0.50 0.47 18.35
C ALA A 136 0.62 -0.58 18.34
N ALA A 137 0.70 -1.43 19.38
CA ALA A 137 1.68 -2.53 19.43
C ALA A 137 1.46 -3.53 18.29
N LYS A 138 0.19 -3.87 18.01
CA LYS A 138 -0.16 -4.74 16.87
C LYS A 138 0.25 -4.12 15.54
N VAL A 139 -0.07 -2.84 15.32
CA VAL A 139 0.33 -2.13 14.10
C VAL A 139 1.86 -2.08 13.98
N SER A 140 2.60 -1.80 15.07
CA SER A 140 4.06 -1.78 15.06
C SER A 140 4.65 -3.14 14.64
N SER A 141 4.14 -4.25 15.18
CA SER A 141 4.59 -5.59 14.80
C SER A 141 4.38 -5.83 13.29
N VAL A 142 3.20 -5.48 12.76
CA VAL A 142 2.89 -5.63 11.33
C VAL A 142 3.84 -4.80 10.46
N LEU A 143 4.14 -3.57 10.84
CA LEU A 143 5.09 -2.72 10.10
C LEU A 143 6.50 -3.29 10.08
N GLU A 144 6.94 -3.89 11.20
CA GLU A 144 8.24 -4.58 11.29
C GLU A 144 8.25 -5.82 10.40
N ASP A 145 7.20 -6.64 10.44
CA ASP A 145 7.06 -7.82 9.60
C ASP A 145 7.03 -7.45 8.10
N MET A 146 6.30 -6.40 7.71
CA MET A 146 6.27 -5.89 6.33
C MET A 146 7.66 -5.39 5.88
N ALA A 147 8.41 -4.73 6.77
CA ALA A 147 9.78 -4.33 6.47
C ALA A 147 10.68 -5.53 6.17
N GLY A 148 10.47 -6.66 6.83
CA GLY A 148 11.17 -7.93 6.55
C GLY A 148 10.96 -8.44 5.11
N PHE A 149 9.91 -7.98 4.42
CA PHE A 149 9.63 -8.28 3.01
C PHE A 149 9.99 -7.13 2.05
N GLY A 150 10.69 -6.11 2.52
CA GLY A 150 11.15 -4.98 1.68
C GLY A 150 10.18 -3.81 1.61
N THR A 151 9.09 -3.78 2.37
CA THR A 151 8.13 -2.67 2.38
C THR A 151 8.61 -1.54 3.29
N THR A 152 8.69 -0.33 2.74
CA THR A 152 9.20 0.86 3.44
C THR A 152 8.14 1.94 3.65
N THR A 153 7.06 1.87 2.88
CA THR A 153 5.93 2.80 2.97
C THR A 153 4.64 2.01 3.00
N VAL A 154 3.77 2.29 3.97
CA VAL A 154 2.52 1.56 4.20
C VAL A 154 1.37 2.55 4.36
N GLU A 155 0.30 2.35 3.61
CA GLU A 155 -0.98 2.97 3.93
C GLU A 155 -1.65 2.17 5.03
N ALA A 156 -2.14 2.85 6.07
CA ALA A 156 -2.78 2.20 7.20
C ALA A 156 -4.19 2.76 7.43
N LYS A 157 -5.20 1.93 7.22
CA LYS A 157 -6.60 2.28 7.38
C LYS A 157 -7.10 1.99 8.80
N SER A 158 -7.99 2.84 9.32
CA SER A 158 -8.96 2.48 10.35
C SER A 158 -10.06 1.58 9.74
N GLY A 159 -11.29 1.53 10.29
CA GLY A 159 -12.41 0.87 9.61
C GLY A 159 -12.93 -0.38 10.29
N TYR A 160 -12.36 -0.74 11.43
CA TYR A 160 -12.87 -1.83 12.28
C TYR A 160 -13.42 -1.35 13.63
N GLY A 161 -13.65 -0.03 13.79
CA GLY A 161 -14.30 0.53 14.97
C GLY A 161 -15.75 0.91 14.72
N LEU A 162 -16.00 1.61 13.63
CA LEU A 162 -17.28 2.10 13.12
C LEU A 162 -18.07 2.94 14.15
N THR A 163 -17.36 3.59 15.07
CA THR A 163 -17.88 4.66 15.93
C THR A 163 -16.86 5.80 15.93
N VAL A 164 -17.29 7.02 16.20
CA VAL A 164 -16.39 8.18 16.25
C VAL A 164 -15.18 7.91 17.15
N GLU A 165 -15.44 7.44 18.37
CA GLU A 165 -14.39 7.15 19.35
C GLU A 165 -13.42 6.08 18.86
N SER A 166 -13.94 4.96 18.33
CA SER A 166 -13.10 3.81 17.96
C SER A 166 -12.32 4.05 16.68
N GLU A 167 -12.86 4.80 15.71
CA GLU A 167 -12.15 5.19 14.50
C GLU A 167 -11.01 6.16 14.84
N LEU A 168 -11.27 7.18 15.66
CA LEU A 168 -10.22 8.11 16.11
C LEU A 168 -9.16 7.41 16.95
N LYS A 169 -9.55 6.47 17.83
CA LYS A 169 -8.62 5.62 18.59
C LYS A 169 -7.73 4.79 17.67
N SER A 170 -8.29 4.22 16.61
CA SER A 170 -7.55 3.44 15.60
C SER A 170 -6.53 4.33 14.87
N LEU A 171 -6.91 5.52 14.43
CA LEU A 171 -6.00 6.47 13.80
C LEU A 171 -4.90 6.97 14.77
N GLU A 172 -5.22 7.15 16.05
CA GLU A 172 -4.21 7.47 17.07
C GLU A 172 -3.23 6.32 17.31
N ALA A 173 -3.72 5.08 17.26
CA ALA A 173 -2.87 3.90 17.36
C ALA A 173 -1.91 3.81 16.16
N ILE A 174 -2.39 4.06 14.95
CA ILE A 174 -1.57 4.17 13.72
C ILE A 174 -0.51 5.25 13.89
N ARG A 175 -0.88 6.46 14.34
CA ARG A 175 0.07 7.55 14.58
C ARG A 175 1.13 7.20 15.62
N LEU A 176 0.75 6.49 16.68
CA LEU A 176 1.68 6.06 17.72
C LEU A 176 2.67 5.02 17.19
N ALA A 177 2.22 4.04 16.41
CA ALA A 177 3.08 3.06 15.74
C ALA A 177 4.03 3.75 14.75
N ALA A 178 3.50 4.61 13.89
CA ALA A 178 4.26 5.39 12.92
C ALA A 178 5.38 6.24 13.55
N SER A 179 5.15 6.80 14.74
CA SER A 179 6.17 7.62 15.44
C SER A 179 7.39 6.81 15.91
N ARG A 180 7.29 5.49 15.94
CA ARG A 180 8.34 4.57 16.41
C ARG A 180 9.00 3.80 15.28
N TRP A 181 8.34 3.70 14.15
CA TRP A 181 8.83 2.99 12.98
C TRP A 181 9.61 3.94 12.07
N PRO A 182 10.81 3.57 11.57
CA PRO A 182 11.61 4.46 10.73
C PRO A 182 11.06 4.61 9.31
N GLY A 183 10.18 3.72 8.84
CA GLY A 183 9.52 3.82 7.55
C GLY A 183 8.43 4.91 7.50
N THR A 184 7.66 4.93 6.44
CA THR A 184 6.60 5.93 6.24
C THR A 184 5.22 5.28 6.35
N VAL A 185 4.37 5.80 7.21
CA VAL A 185 2.97 5.38 7.33
C VAL A 185 2.05 6.51 6.86
N VAL A 186 1.12 6.19 5.99
CA VAL A 186 0.10 7.12 5.47
C VAL A 186 -1.26 6.71 6.04
N PRO A 187 -1.82 7.46 7.01
CA PRO A 187 -3.06 7.08 7.66
C PRO A 187 -4.30 7.44 6.83
N THR A 188 -5.27 6.53 6.81
CA THR A 188 -6.55 6.67 6.11
C THR A 188 -7.72 6.44 7.07
N LEU A 189 -8.68 7.35 7.11
CA LEU A 189 -9.96 7.15 7.80
C LEU A 189 -10.89 6.34 6.92
N LEU A 190 -11.25 5.13 7.36
CA LEU A 190 -12.23 4.26 6.71
C LEU A 190 -13.48 4.08 7.61
N GLY A 191 -14.05 5.18 8.12
CA GLY A 191 -15.30 5.13 8.86
C GLY A 191 -16.46 4.55 8.06
N ALA A 192 -16.43 4.70 6.76
CA ALA A 192 -17.41 4.15 5.82
C ALA A 192 -16.97 2.80 5.22
N HIS A 193 -16.62 1.84 6.08
CA HIS A 193 -16.25 0.48 5.66
C HIS A 193 -17.50 -0.40 5.47
N VAL A 194 -18.35 -0.45 6.45
CA VAL A 194 -19.71 -1.05 6.37
C VAL A 194 -20.64 -0.31 7.32
N VAL A 195 -21.95 -0.41 7.09
CA VAL A 195 -22.94 0.11 8.04
C VAL A 195 -22.98 -0.79 9.27
N PRO A 196 -22.66 -0.27 10.48
CA PRO A 196 -22.66 -1.08 11.68
C PRO A 196 -24.08 -1.49 12.09
N LYS A 197 -24.19 -2.58 12.85
CA LYS A 197 -25.48 -3.22 13.20
C LYS A 197 -26.46 -2.23 13.84
N GLU A 198 -25.96 -1.27 14.61
CA GLU A 198 -26.73 -0.23 15.30
C GLU A 198 -27.49 0.69 14.33
N PHE A 199 -27.02 0.78 13.08
CA PHE A 199 -27.60 1.60 12.02
C PHE A 199 -28.17 0.77 10.87
N GLN A 200 -28.37 -0.53 11.04
CA GLN A 200 -28.95 -1.37 10.01
C GLN A 200 -30.34 -0.84 9.59
N GLY A 201 -30.57 -0.65 8.27
CA GLY A 201 -31.76 -0.02 7.72
C GLY A 201 -31.82 1.52 7.88
N ARG A 202 -30.77 2.14 8.42
CA ARG A 202 -30.65 3.61 8.62
C ARG A 202 -29.27 4.10 8.20
N SER A 203 -28.77 3.67 7.04
CA SER A 203 -27.42 4.00 6.54
C SER A 203 -27.17 5.50 6.46
N GLN A 204 -28.16 6.27 6.03
CA GLN A 204 -28.06 7.73 5.94
C GLN A 204 -27.73 8.37 7.29
N ASN A 205 -28.29 7.89 8.41
CA ASN A 205 -27.97 8.41 9.74
C ASN A 205 -26.49 8.13 10.09
N TYR A 206 -25.96 6.98 9.66
CA TYR A 206 -24.56 6.65 9.86
C TYR A 206 -23.64 7.50 8.96
N VAL A 207 -24.01 7.73 7.72
CA VAL A 207 -23.31 8.64 6.79
C VAL A 207 -23.21 10.06 7.40
N GLU A 208 -24.28 10.56 8.04
CA GLU A 208 -24.25 11.82 8.73
C GLU A 208 -23.20 11.88 9.86
N ILE A 209 -23.07 10.79 10.64
CA ILE A 209 -22.03 10.68 11.68
C ILE A 209 -20.64 10.70 11.05
N VAL A 210 -20.43 9.94 9.97
CA VAL A 210 -19.15 9.95 9.25
C VAL A 210 -18.81 11.36 8.77
N CYS A 211 -19.76 12.04 8.12
CA CYS A 211 -19.55 13.36 7.53
C CYS A 211 -19.42 14.48 8.58
N ARG A 212 -20.26 14.48 9.62
CA ARG A 212 -20.34 15.61 10.57
C ARG A 212 -19.47 15.46 11.81
N GLU A 213 -19.05 14.21 12.13
CA GLU A 213 -18.30 13.96 13.36
C GLU A 213 -16.94 13.32 13.08
N MET A 214 -16.86 12.17 12.37
CA MET A 214 -15.60 11.45 12.17
C MET A 214 -14.61 12.25 11.32
N ILE A 215 -15.03 12.67 10.12
CA ILE A 215 -14.18 13.40 9.17
C ILE A 215 -13.67 14.73 9.79
N PRO A 216 -14.53 15.60 10.34
CA PRO A 216 -14.07 16.84 10.97
C PRO A 216 -13.13 16.61 12.15
N ALA A 217 -13.39 15.58 12.97
CA ALA A 217 -12.53 15.26 14.11
C ALA A 217 -11.15 14.74 13.68
N ALA A 218 -11.10 13.86 12.68
CA ALA A 218 -9.86 13.36 12.11
C ALA A 218 -9.03 14.49 11.46
N ALA A 219 -9.69 15.38 10.71
CA ALA A 219 -9.04 16.52 10.06
C ALA A 219 -8.45 17.51 11.06
N ARG A 220 -9.27 17.99 12.05
CA ARG A 220 -8.80 18.92 13.10
C ARG A 220 -7.61 18.37 13.88
N ARG A 221 -7.57 17.06 14.11
CA ARG A 221 -6.51 16.39 14.87
C ARG A 221 -5.35 15.92 13.99
N LYS A 222 -5.42 16.17 12.68
CA LYS A 222 -4.43 15.76 11.68
C LYS A 222 -4.09 14.24 11.79
N LEU A 223 -5.13 13.41 11.90
CA LEU A 223 -5.00 11.98 12.12
C LEU A 223 -5.05 11.17 10.83
N ALA A 224 -5.60 11.72 9.75
CA ALA A 224 -5.71 11.05 8.47
C ALA A 224 -5.28 11.97 7.33
N ARG A 225 -4.73 11.38 6.27
CA ARG A 225 -4.47 12.04 4.98
C ARG A 225 -5.62 11.83 4.02
N PHE A 226 -6.19 10.64 4.05
CA PHE A 226 -7.28 10.21 3.18
C PHE A 226 -8.54 9.88 3.97
N VAL A 227 -9.67 10.03 3.30
CA VAL A 227 -10.94 9.38 3.63
C VAL A 227 -11.17 8.31 2.57
N ASP A 228 -11.57 7.12 3.00
CA ASP A 228 -11.87 5.99 2.16
C ASP A 228 -13.32 5.54 2.39
N VAL A 229 -13.95 5.03 1.34
CA VAL A 229 -15.33 4.52 1.36
C VAL A 229 -15.39 3.19 0.64
N PHE A 230 -16.04 2.21 1.24
CA PHE A 230 -16.37 0.97 0.54
C PHE A 230 -17.69 1.16 -0.23
N CYS A 231 -17.57 1.51 -1.51
CA CYS A 231 -18.69 1.73 -2.42
C CYS A 231 -18.93 0.50 -3.28
N ASP A 232 -19.71 -0.44 -2.77
CA ASP A 232 -20.02 -1.69 -3.46
C ASP A 232 -21.32 -2.31 -2.96
N LYS A 233 -21.76 -3.40 -3.57
CA LYS A 233 -22.96 -4.16 -3.17
C LYS A 233 -22.90 -4.54 -1.69
N GLY A 234 -23.92 -4.13 -0.94
CA GLY A 234 -24.03 -4.44 0.49
C GLY A 234 -23.25 -3.52 1.45
N ALA A 235 -22.53 -2.52 0.92
CA ALA A 235 -21.86 -1.49 1.68
C ALA A 235 -22.49 -0.11 1.43
N PHE A 236 -21.75 0.87 0.93
CA PHE A 236 -22.29 2.22 0.68
C PHE A 236 -22.66 2.42 -0.78
N THR A 237 -23.73 3.18 -1.01
CA THR A 237 -24.21 3.56 -2.33
C THR A 237 -23.36 4.68 -2.95
N ALA A 238 -23.49 4.88 -4.26
CA ALA A 238 -22.83 5.98 -4.97
C ALA A 238 -23.21 7.35 -4.37
N ALA A 239 -24.48 7.58 -4.04
CA ALA A 239 -24.94 8.84 -3.45
C ALA A 239 -24.37 9.09 -2.07
N GLU A 240 -24.28 8.06 -1.22
CA GLU A 240 -23.65 8.14 0.10
C GLU A 240 -22.15 8.38 0.00
N THR A 241 -21.50 7.74 -0.96
CA THR A 241 -20.06 7.94 -1.26
C THR A 241 -19.78 9.38 -1.69
N GLU A 242 -20.62 9.97 -2.54
CA GLU A 242 -20.50 11.37 -2.95
C GLU A 242 -20.61 12.34 -1.76
N GLN A 243 -21.56 12.09 -0.85
CA GLN A 243 -21.71 12.90 0.37
C GLN A 243 -20.45 12.85 1.24
N ILE A 244 -19.87 11.66 1.41
CA ILE A 244 -18.66 11.44 2.21
C ILE A 244 -17.44 12.10 1.55
N PHE A 245 -17.29 11.99 0.22
CA PHE A 245 -16.21 12.63 -0.53
C PHE A 245 -16.29 14.15 -0.47
N GLU A 246 -17.50 14.70 -0.58
CA GLU A 246 -17.70 16.14 -0.44
C GLU A 246 -17.34 16.62 0.98
N ALA A 247 -17.74 15.90 2.03
CA ALA A 247 -17.35 16.21 3.40
C ALA A 247 -15.84 16.14 3.60
N ALA A 248 -15.16 15.12 3.05
CA ALA A 248 -13.72 14.99 3.10
C ALA A 248 -13.02 16.21 2.48
N ARG A 249 -13.46 16.63 1.27
CA ARG A 249 -12.92 17.77 0.55
C ARG A 249 -13.11 19.08 1.31
N GLN A 250 -14.28 19.30 1.91
CA GLN A 250 -14.56 20.49 2.74
C GLN A 250 -13.62 20.61 3.94
N HIS A 251 -13.11 19.47 4.45
CA HIS A 251 -12.16 19.43 5.55
C HIS A 251 -10.70 19.26 5.12
N GLY A 252 -10.39 19.38 3.82
CA GLY A 252 -9.03 19.34 3.28
C GLY A 252 -8.40 17.95 3.28
N LEU A 253 -9.21 16.88 3.39
CA LEU A 253 -8.75 15.50 3.26
C LEU A 253 -8.90 15.03 1.80
N GLN A 254 -7.95 14.23 1.34
CA GLN A 254 -8.01 13.59 0.04
C GLN A 254 -8.90 12.35 0.12
N VAL A 255 -9.35 11.85 -1.04
CA VAL A 255 -10.27 10.71 -1.09
C VAL A 255 -9.70 9.55 -1.88
N ARG A 256 -10.14 8.36 -1.53
CA ARG A 256 -9.95 7.09 -2.23
C ARG A 256 -11.14 6.19 -1.96
N ALA A 257 -11.28 5.06 -2.65
CA ALA A 257 -12.40 4.15 -2.40
C ALA A 257 -12.06 2.70 -2.76
N HIS A 258 -12.64 1.76 -2.01
CA HIS A 258 -12.83 0.38 -2.44
C HIS A 258 -14.00 0.36 -3.42
N MET A 259 -13.77 -0.06 -4.64
CA MET A 259 -14.80 -0.10 -5.69
C MET A 259 -14.58 -1.28 -6.64
N GLY A 260 -15.69 -1.86 -7.10
CA GLY A 260 -15.64 -2.95 -8.08
C GLY A 260 -15.05 -4.24 -7.53
N GLN A 261 -15.14 -4.50 -6.23
CA GLN A 261 -14.68 -5.75 -5.60
C GLN A 261 -15.72 -6.87 -5.73
N LEU A 262 -16.98 -6.58 -5.43
CA LEU A 262 -18.06 -7.57 -5.39
C LEU A 262 -19.03 -7.40 -6.54
N SER A 263 -19.10 -6.22 -7.13
CA SER A 263 -20.00 -5.87 -8.21
C SER A 263 -19.44 -4.74 -9.06
N GLU A 264 -19.92 -4.63 -10.28
CA GLU A 264 -19.59 -3.51 -11.14
C GLU A 264 -20.14 -2.19 -10.57
N THR A 265 -19.24 -1.29 -10.21
CA THR A 265 -19.57 0.04 -9.70
C THR A 265 -19.04 1.10 -10.66
N ARG A 266 -19.90 2.07 -11.04
CA ARG A 266 -19.49 3.15 -11.95
C ARG A 266 -18.52 4.10 -11.26
N LEU A 267 -17.35 4.29 -11.86
CA LEU A 267 -16.23 5.07 -11.31
C LEU A 267 -16.17 6.51 -11.83
N ALA A 268 -16.53 6.71 -13.09
CA ALA A 268 -16.41 8.01 -13.76
C ALA A 268 -17.04 9.19 -12.99
N PRO A 269 -18.22 9.07 -12.36
CA PRO A 269 -18.82 10.16 -11.58
C PRO A 269 -17.94 10.68 -10.45
N PHE A 270 -17.09 9.82 -9.86
CA PHE A 270 -16.24 10.16 -8.74
C PHE A 270 -14.92 10.83 -9.13
N LEU A 271 -14.53 10.77 -10.40
CA LEU A 271 -13.27 11.39 -10.89
C LEU A 271 -13.23 12.91 -10.67
N ARG A 272 -14.40 13.58 -10.58
CA ARG A 272 -14.49 15.00 -10.23
C ARG A 272 -13.93 15.36 -8.86
N PHE A 273 -13.81 14.38 -7.95
CA PHE A 273 -13.21 14.54 -6.62
C PHE A 273 -11.69 14.34 -6.63
N HIS A 274 -11.09 14.02 -7.79
CA HIS A 274 -9.66 13.71 -7.95
C HIS A 274 -9.15 12.64 -6.97
N PRO A 275 -9.82 11.47 -6.86
CA PRO A 275 -9.40 10.45 -5.93
C PRO A 275 -7.96 10.03 -6.18
N ALA A 276 -7.25 9.71 -5.09
CA ALA A 276 -5.87 9.26 -5.20
C ALA A 276 -5.77 7.88 -5.84
N ALA A 277 -6.70 6.99 -5.45
CA ALA A 277 -6.83 5.65 -6.00
C ALA A 277 -8.28 5.16 -5.94
N PHE A 278 -8.60 4.22 -6.83
CA PHE A 278 -9.67 3.25 -6.65
C PHE A 278 -9.04 1.88 -6.45
N ASP A 279 -9.49 1.18 -5.43
CA ASP A 279 -8.86 -0.04 -4.96
C ASP A 279 -9.75 -1.25 -5.27
N HIS A 280 -9.17 -2.43 -5.48
CA HIS A 280 -9.74 -3.70 -5.98
C HIS A 280 -9.91 -3.73 -7.49
N MET A 281 -10.94 -3.12 -8.05
CA MET A 281 -11.16 -3.04 -9.51
C MET A 281 -11.34 -4.41 -10.20
N ASP A 282 -11.85 -5.42 -9.48
CA ASP A 282 -12.12 -6.77 -10.03
C ASP A 282 -13.17 -6.70 -11.14
N HIS A 283 -14.18 -5.84 -10.94
CA HIS A 283 -15.26 -5.57 -11.89
C HIS A 283 -15.22 -4.10 -12.32
N VAL A 284 -14.77 -3.82 -13.54
CA VAL A 284 -14.67 -2.47 -14.09
C VAL A 284 -15.33 -2.35 -15.45
N HIS A 285 -16.17 -1.32 -15.62
CA HIS A 285 -16.83 -1.02 -16.89
C HIS A 285 -15.86 -0.39 -17.89
N ASP A 286 -16.06 -0.69 -19.18
CA ASP A 286 -15.17 -0.20 -20.26
C ASP A 286 -15.09 1.32 -20.34
N ASP A 287 -16.22 2.01 -20.18
CA ASP A 287 -16.26 3.48 -20.17
C ASP A 287 -15.45 4.07 -19.02
N ASP A 288 -15.43 3.38 -17.85
CA ASP A 288 -14.68 3.82 -16.69
C ASP A 288 -13.17 3.62 -16.89
N VAL A 289 -12.76 2.56 -17.60
CA VAL A 289 -11.36 2.37 -18.02
C VAL A 289 -10.90 3.54 -18.90
N ALA A 290 -11.71 3.91 -19.90
CA ALA A 290 -11.40 5.04 -20.79
C ALA A 290 -11.36 6.39 -20.05
N ALA A 291 -12.17 6.56 -19.00
CA ALA A 291 -12.16 7.76 -18.16
C ALA A 291 -10.93 7.82 -17.26
N LEU A 292 -10.56 6.70 -16.62
CA LEU A 292 -9.38 6.57 -15.76
C LEU A 292 -8.07 6.82 -16.51
N ALA A 293 -7.97 6.35 -17.76
CA ALA A 293 -6.78 6.54 -18.60
C ALA A 293 -6.43 8.02 -18.84
N LYS A 294 -7.41 8.93 -18.73
CA LYS A 294 -7.23 10.38 -18.92
C LYS A 294 -6.76 11.12 -17.67
N GLY A 295 -6.82 10.48 -16.49
CA GLY A 295 -6.54 11.12 -15.20
C GLY A 295 -5.35 10.49 -14.46
N ASN A 296 -5.02 10.99 -13.27
CA ASN A 296 -3.94 10.49 -12.40
C ASN A 296 -4.47 9.67 -11.20
N THR A 297 -5.73 9.25 -11.25
CA THR A 297 -6.28 8.29 -10.28
C THR A 297 -5.68 6.92 -10.55
N VAL A 298 -5.07 6.32 -9.54
CA VAL A 298 -4.40 5.03 -9.67
C VAL A 298 -5.39 3.89 -9.43
N ALA A 299 -5.38 2.86 -10.26
CA ALA A 299 -6.07 1.60 -10.00
C ALA A 299 -5.16 0.72 -9.12
N THR A 300 -5.51 0.56 -7.84
CA THR A 300 -4.73 -0.29 -6.93
C THR A 300 -5.33 -1.69 -6.90
N LEU A 301 -4.62 -2.66 -7.45
CA LEU A 301 -5.05 -4.04 -7.55
C LEU A 301 -4.51 -4.87 -6.39
N VAL A 302 -5.35 -5.76 -5.85
CA VAL A 302 -5.07 -6.51 -4.62
C VAL A 302 -5.28 -8.03 -4.81
N PRO A 303 -4.48 -8.69 -5.64
CA PRO A 303 -4.70 -10.08 -6.04
C PRO A 303 -4.67 -11.10 -4.88
N GLY A 304 -4.11 -10.70 -3.73
CA GLY A 304 -4.10 -11.51 -2.51
C GLY A 304 -5.51 -11.82 -2.01
N ALA A 305 -6.45 -10.88 -2.16
CA ALA A 305 -7.84 -11.08 -1.77
C ALA A 305 -8.53 -12.15 -2.63
N ASN A 306 -8.37 -12.07 -3.96
CA ASN A 306 -8.93 -13.07 -4.87
C ASN A 306 -8.37 -14.47 -4.59
N TYR A 307 -7.05 -14.57 -4.39
CA TYR A 307 -6.40 -15.84 -4.06
C TYR A 307 -6.95 -16.44 -2.76
N PHE A 308 -6.97 -15.68 -1.67
CA PHE A 308 -7.37 -16.18 -0.37
C PHE A 308 -8.87 -16.50 -0.28
N LEU A 309 -9.70 -15.79 -1.06
CA LEU A 309 -11.11 -16.08 -1.21
C LEU A 309 -11.40 -17.27 -2.15
N GLY A 310 -10.41 -17.78 -2.86
CA GLY A 310 -10.56 -18.87 -3.83
C GLY A 310 -11.34 -18.45 -5.08
N LEU A 311 -11.31 -17.15 -5.43
CA LEU A 311 -12.00 -16.65 -6.61
C LEU A 311 -11.25 -17.06 -7.88
N LYS A 312 -12.02 -17.29 -8.95
CA LYS A 312 -11.46 -17.64 -10.26
C LYS A 312 -11.09 -16.41 -11.09
N GLU A 313 -11.76 -15.30 -10.83
CA GLU A 313 -11.55 -14.04 -11.53
C GLU A 313 -10.63 -13.13 -10.72
N TYR A 314 -9.78 -12.42 -11.43
CA TYR A 314 -8.82 -11.46 -10.90
C TYR A 314 -9.02 -10.11 -11.58
N PRO A 315 -8.57 -9.00 -10.96
CA PRO A 315 -8.63 -7.68 -11.59
C PRO A 315 -8.03 -7.71 -12.99
N PRO A 316 -8.65 -7.04 -13.98
CA PRO A 316 -8.23 -7.10 -15.39
C PRO A 316 -6.99 -6.21 -15.66
N ALA A 317 -5.85 -6.50 -15.00
CA ALA A 317 -4.65 -5.69 -15.06
C ALA A 317 -4.17 -5.44 -16.50
N ARG A 318 -4.17 -6.48 -17.34
CA ARG A 318 -3.72 -6.32 -18.74
C ARG A 318 -4.54 -5.28 -19.49
N LYS A 319 -5.88 -5.36 -19.36
CA LYS A 319 -6.81 -4.39 -19.96
C LYS A 319 -6.55 -2.96 -19.46
N LEU A 320 -6.36 -2.80 -18.15
CA LEU A 320 -6.10 -1.49 -17.54
C LEU A 320 -4.78 -0.91 -18.03
N ILE A 321 -3.69 -1.69 -18.02
CA ILE A 321 -2.36 -1.26 -18.46
C ILE A 321 -2.37 -0.90 -19.93
N ASP A 322 -2.91 -1.76 -20.80
CA ASP A 322 -2.94 -1.54 -22.25
C ASP A 322 -3.80 -0.33 -22.63
N SER A 323 -4.79 0.00 -21.81
CA SER A 323 -5.62 1.20 -21.98
C SER A 323 -4.97 2.47 -21.42
N GLY A 324 -3.77 2.39 -20.80
CA GLY A 324 -3.07 3.55 -20.25
C GLY A 324 -3.56 3.98 -18.86
N VAL A 325 -4.28 3.13 -18.12
CA VAL A 325 -4.62 3.38 -16.72
C VAL A 325 -3.39 3.13 -15.85
N PRO A 326 -3.03 4.07 -14.94
CA PRO A 326 -1.94 3.81 -14.00
C PRO A 326 -2.35 2.74 -12.98
N VAL A 327 -1.56 1.66 -12.90
CA VAL A 327 -1.83 0.52 -12.03
C VAL A 327 -0.81 0.46 -10.90
N ALA A 328 -1.28 0.26 -9.65
CA ALA A 328 -0.48 -0.10 -8.50
C ALA A 328 -0.86 -1.49 -7.98
N LEU A 329 0.04 -2.12 -7.23
CA LEU A 329 -0.20 -3.34 -6.48
C LEU A 329 -0.15 -3.07 -4.99
N ALA A 330 -0.97 -3.78 -4.22
CA ALA A 330 -0.97 -3.75 -2.77
C ALA A 330 -1.31 -5.12 -2.19
N THR A 331 -1.01 -5.32 -0.90
CA THR A 331 -1.28 -6.59 -0.23
C THR A 331 -2.74 -6.74 0.21
N ASP A 332 -3.44 -5.63 0.42
CA ASP A 332 -4.73 -5.61 1.12
C ASP A 332 -4.65 -6.33 2.48
N TYR A 333 -3.53 -6.18 3.19
CA TYR A 333 -3.35 -6.88 4.46
C TYR A 333 -4.51 -6.65 5.42
N ASN A 334 -5.29 -7.70 5.66
CA ASN A 334 -6.45 -7.69 6.55
C ASN A 334 -6.75 -9.10 7.09
N PRO A 335 -7.51 -9.26 8.19
CA PRO A 335 -7.72 -10.56 8.81
C PRO A 335 -8.74 -11.45 8.07
N GLY A 336 -9.45 -10.93 7.07
CA GLY A 336 -10.60 -11.63 6.46
C GLY A 336 -10.34 -12.16 5.07
N THR A 337 -9.78 -11.33 4.22
CA THR A 337 -9.69 -11.60 2.77
C THR A 337 -8.25 -11.67 2.26
N SER A 338 -7.28 -11.09 2.97
CA SER A 338 -5.88 -11.07 2.52
C SER A 338 -4.91 -11.01 3.70
N PRO A 339 -4.70 -12.11 4.46
CA PRO A 339 -3.80 -12.12 5.62
C PRO A 339 -2.33 -12.26 5.22
N THR A 340 -1.90 -11.57 4.16
CA THR A 340 -0.51 -11.55 3.69
C THR A 340 0.11 -10.17 3.81
N ILE A 341 1.37 -10.12 4.25
CA ILE A 341 2.20 -8.92 4.32
C ILE A 341 3.25 -8.88 3.19
N SER A 342 3.26 -9.90 2.35
CA SER A 342 4.30 -10.10 1.33
C SER A 342 3.94 -9.42 0.02
N MET A 343 4.57 -8.28 -0.27
CA MET A 343 4.48 -7.63 -1.58
C MET A 343 5.03 -8.54 -2.69
N PRO A 344 6.15 -9.28 -2.53
CA PRO A 344 6.58 -10.27 -3.52
C PRO A 344 5.51 -11.31 -3.86
N MET A 345 4.72 -11.76 -2.88
CA MET A 345 3.59 -12.66 -3.14
C MET A 345 2.50 -11.98 -3.97
N ALA A 346 2.13 -10.74 -3.65
CA ALA A 346 1.17 -9.98 -4.44
C ALA A 346 1.64 -9.80 -5.89
N MET A 347 2.93 -9.51 -6.08
CA MET A 347 3.56 -9.42 -7.41
C MET A 347 3.55 -10.77 -8.15
N SER A 348 3.82 -11.89 -7.45
CA SER A 348 3.76 -13.23 -8.04
C SER A 348 2.36 -13.56 -8.55
N LEU A 349 1.33 -13.24 -7.76
CA LEU A 349 -0.07 -13.40 -8.17
C LEU A 349 -0.42 -12.48 -9.35
N ALA A 350 0.06 -11.25 -9.36
CA ALA A 350 -0.16 -10.34 -10.48
C ALA A 350 0.48 -10.85 -11.78
N CYS A 351 1.68 -11.42 -11.71
CA CYS A 351 2.33 -12.04 -12.87
C CYS A 351 1.57 -13.28 -13.36
N THR A 352 1.23 -14.19 -12.46
CA THR A 352 0.68 -15.51 -12.82
C THR A 352 -0.81 -15.46 -13.15
N GLN A 353 -1.61 -14.64 -12.45
CA GLN A 353 -3.05 -14.60 -12.58
C GLN A 353 -3.55 -13.40 -13.41
N MET A 354 -2.83 -12.27 -13.38
CA MET A 354 -3.28 -11.03 -14.04
C MET A 354 -2.45 -10.68 -15.28
N LYS A 355 -1.49 -11.52 -15.66
CA LYS A 355 -0.62 -11.38 -16.85
C LYS A 355 0.21 -10.07 -16.85
N MET A 356 0.61 -9.61 -15.67
CA MET A 356 1.59 -8.55 -15.57
C MET A 356 3.00 -9.12 -15.76
N SER A 357 3.87 -8.38 -16.44
CA SER A 357 5.30 -8.72 -16.48
C SER A 357 5.96 -8.44 -15.11
N PRO A 358 7.10 -9.07 -14.77
CA PRO A 358 7.85 -8.73 -13.56
C PRO A 358 8.23 -7.26 -13.48
N VAL A 359 8.51 -6.62 -14.62
CA VAL A 359 8.84 -5.20 -14.74
C VAL A 359 7.65 -4.34 -14.31
N GLU A 360 6.48 -4.59 -14.89
CA GLU A 360 5.23 -3.90 -14.55
C GLU A 360 4.86 -4.09 -13.07
N ALA A 361 5.03 -5.32 -12.55
CA ALA A 361 4.73 -5.61 -11.15
C ALA A 361 5.65 -4.84 -10.18
N ILE A 362 6.94 -4.69 -10.49
CA ILE A 362 7.88 -3.89 -9.69
C ILE A 362 7.48 -2.40 -9.73
N ALA A 363 7.22 -1.84 -10.91
CA ALA A 363 6.80 -0.45 -11.03
C ALA A 363 5.47 -0.18 -10.29
N ALA A 364 4.52 -1.12 -10.37
CA ALA A 364 3.24 -1.05 -9.67
C ALA A 364 3.39 -1.12 -8.14
N ALA A 365 4.32 -1.93 -7.62
CA ALA A 365 4.58 -2.11 -6.19
C ALA A 365 5.49 -1.01 -5.58
N THR A 366 6.03 -0.10 -6.38
CA THR A 366 6.97 0.93 -5.96
C THR A 366 6.47 2.32 -6.35
N ILE A 367 6.84 2.83 -7.53
CA ILE A 367 6.55 4.21 -7.94
C ILE A 367 5.05 4.49 -8.10
N ASN A 368 4.26 3.58 -8.66
CA ASN A 368 2.82 3.77 -8.78
C ASN A 368 2.10 3.63 -7.44
N GLY A 369 2.55 2.74 -6.54
CA GLY A 369 2.11 2.72 -5.15
C GLY A 369 2.37 4.06 -4.44
N ALA A 370 3.53 4.69 -4.69
CA ALA A 370 3.83 6.02 -4.15
C ALA A 370 2.92 7.11 -4.73
N TRP A 371 2.53 7.01 -6.00
CA TRP A 371 1.53 7.90 -6.60
C TRP A 371 0.14 7.69 -6.02
N ALA A 372 -0.28 6.45 -5.76
CA ALA A 372 -1.55 6.13 -5.10
C ALA A 372 -1.64 6.73 -3.68
N LEU A 373 -0.50 6.96 -3.04
CA LEU A 373 -0.41 7.60 -1.72
C LEU A 373 -0.03 9.09 -1.77
N ARG A 374 0.16 9.65 -2.96
CA ARG A 374 0.60 11.06 -3.14
C ARG A 374 1.93 11.36 -2.43
N VAL A 375 2.89 10.43 -2.46
CA VAL A 375 4.22 10.56 -1.85
C VAL A 375 5.35 10.30 -2.86
N ALA A 376 5.05 10.26 -4.15
CA ALA A 376 6.02 9.95 -5.21
C ALA A 376 7.14 11.01 -5.36
N ASP A 377 6.94 12.20 -4.81
CA ASP A 377 7.97 13.23 -4.66
C ASP A 377 9.16 12.79 -3.79
N ARG A 378 8.93 11.83 -2.90
CA ARG A 378 9.94 11.34 -1.93
C ARG A 378 10.18 9.84 -1.96
N LYS A 379 9.24 9.05 -2.51
CA LYS A 379 9.19 7.58 -2.41
C LYS A 379 9.06 6.93 -3.78
N GLY A 380 9.28 5.62 -3.82
CA GLY A 380 8.97 4.76 -4.97
C GLY A 380 10.02 4.73 -6.08
N SER A 381 11.08 5.51 -5.99
CA SER A 381 12.25 5.46 -6.88
C SER A 381 13.53 5.81 -6.14
N ILE A 382 14.68 5.41 -6.70
CA ILE A 382 16.02 5.70 -6.15
C ILE A 382 16.59 6.88 -6.93
N GLU A 383 16.44 8.08 -6.36
CA GLU A 383 16.88 9.34 -6.97
C GLU A 383 17.53 10.25 -5.93
N PRO A 384 18.57 11.02 -6.30
CA PRO A 384 19.12 12.01 -5.39
C PRO A 384 18.07 12.97 -4.85
N GLY A 385 18.07 13.17 -3.52
CA GLY A 385 17.11 14.01 -2.80
C GLY A 385 15.90 13.26 -2.25
N LYS A 386 15.54 12.08 -2.77
CA LYS A 386 14.48 11.23 -2.20
C LYS A 386 14.93 10.55 -0.91
N ASP A 387 13.98 10.03 -0.17
CA ASP A 387 14.24 9.30 1.07
C ASP A 387 15.01 8.01 0.77
N ALA A 388 15.95 7.67 1.64
CA ALA A 388 16.77 6.47 1.51
C ALA A 388 15.96 5.23 1.94
N ASP A 389 15.02 4.82 1.09
CA ASP A 389 14.15 3.66 1.23
C ASP A 389 14.53 2.63 0.16
N LEU A 390 15.22 1.58 0.58
CA LEU A 390 15.77 0.56 -0.31
C LEU A 390 15.40 -0.83 0.18
N ALA A 391 15.15 -1.75 -0.75
CA ALA A 391 15.04 -3.17 -0.49
C ALA A 391 16.14 -3.92 -1.24
N VAL A 392 16.89 -4.75 -0.51
CA VAL A 392 18.01 -5.55 -1.02
C VAL A 392 17.58 -7.01 -1.04
N PHE A 393 17.62 -7.63 -2.20
CA PHE A 393 17.22 -9.02 -2.42
C PHE A 393 18.43 -9.91 -2.72
N ASP A 394 18.46 -11.07 -2.10
CA ASP A 394 19.46 -12.13 -2.34
C ASP A 394 19.02 -12.97 -3.54
N VAL A 395 19.17 -12.36 -4.71
CA VAL A 395 18.82 -12.92 -6.03
C VAL A 395 19.76 -12.32 -7.08
N ASP A 396 20.00 -13.05 -8.17
CA ASP A 396 20.90 -12.63 -9.25
C ASP A 396 20.19 -11.72 -10.28
N ASP A 397 18.87 -11.85 -10.40
CA ASP A 397 18.05 -11.09 -11.37
C ASP A 397 16.77 -10.58 -10.70
N TYR A 398 16.38 -9.34 -11.02
CA TYR A 398 15.18 -8.72 -10.44
C TYR A 398 13.89 -9.49 -10.71
N ARG A 399 13.84 -10.27 -11.79
CA ARG A 399 12.69 -11.11 -12.14
C ARG A 399 12.45 -12.24 -11.14
N GLU A 400 13.46 -12.59 -10.38
CA GLU A 400 13.36 -13.60 -9.31
C GLU A 400 12.54 -13.10 -8.11
N ILE A 401 12.40 -11.80 -7.92
CA ILE A 401 11.62 -11.23 -6.81
C ILE A 401 10.17 -11.74 -6.83
N PRO A 402 9.40 -11.64 -7.92
CA PRO A 402 8.06 -12.25 -8.01
C PRO A 402 8.09 -13.76 -8.34
N TYR A 403 9.20 -14.31 -8.81
CA TYR A 403 9.30 -15.72 -9.20
C TYR A 403 9.28 -16.67 -7.99
N TRP A 404 10.03 -16.35 -6.94
CA TRP A 404 10.12 -17.16 -5.72
C TRP A 404 8.90 -16.99 -4.85
N PHE A 405 7.79 -17.47 -5.34
CA PHE A 405 6.50 -17.41 -4.69
C PHE A 405 6.53 -18.17 -3.35
N GLY A 406 6.08 -17.52 -2.26
CA GLY A 406 6.09 -18.10 -0.93
C GLY A 406 7.45 -18.09 -0.21
N ALA A 407 8.55 -17.73 -0.87
CA ALA A 407 9.86 -17.56 -0.24
C ALA A 407 10.20 -16.08 -0.04
N ASN A 408 10.75 -15.73 1.11
CA ASN A 408 11.28 -14.39 1.33
C ASN A 408 12.75 -14.34 0.88
N ARG A 409 13.03 -13.54 -0.14
CA ARG A 409 14.39 -13.27 -0.65
C ARG A 409 14.89 -11.88 -0.27
N CYS A 410 14.14 -11.12 0.50
CA CYS A 410 14.60 -9.84 1.02
C CYS A 410 15.66 -10.06 2.09
N ALA A 411 16.90 -9.69 1.80
CA ALA A 411 18.03 -9.83 2.71
C ALA A 411 18.15 -8.65 3.67
N MET A 412 17.73 -7.46 3.24
CA MET A 412 17.85 -6.23 4.03
C MET A 412 16.89 -5.17 3.52
N THR A 413 16.35 -4.38 4.42
CA THR A 413 15.56 -3.19 4.10
C THR A 413 16.18 -1.96 4.74
N VAL A 414 16.23 -0.85 4.00
CA VAL A 414 16.66 0.46 4.49
C VAL A 414 15.44 1.36 4.54
N LEU A 415 15.12 1.92 5.69
CA LEU A 415 13.97 2.74 6.01
C LEU A 415 14.44 4.14 6.40
N ASN A 416 14.30 5.13 5.51
CA ASN A 416 14.83 6.50 5.74
C ASN A 416 16.31 6.49 6.23
N GLY A 417 17.13 5.63 5.65
CA GLY A 417 18.55 5.49 6.02
C GLY A 417 18.81 4.70 7.32
N VAL A 418 17.80 4.02 7.85
CA VAL A 418 17.92 3.10 8.99
C VAL A 418 17.83 1.67 8.48
N ILE A 419 18.86 0.86 8.76
CA ILE A 419 18.85 -0.54 8.37
C ILE A 419 17.89 -1.31 9.28
N SER A 420 16.98 -2.06 8.66
CA SER A 420 16.20 -3.12 9.26
C SER A 420 16.66 -4.43 8.63
N SER A 421 17.17 -5.35 9.43
CA SER A 421 17.53 -6.68 8.93
C SER A 421 16.27 -7.48 8.66
N ALA A 422 16.22 -8.18 7.53
CA ALA A 422 15.28 -9.30 7.37
C ALA A 422 15.62 -10.41 8.40
N HIS A 423 14.61 -11.04 8.93
CA HIS A 423 14.77 -12.15 9.85
C HIS A 423 15.05 -13.45 9.14
#